data_6df0ac50653d75771219e0bba26ffbaf
#
_entry.id   6df0ac50653d75771219e0bba26ffbaf
#
_cell.length_a   1.000
_cell.length_b   1.000
_cell.length_c   1.000
_cell.angle_alpha   90.00
_cell.angle_beta   90.00
_cell.angle_gamma   90.00
#
_symmetry.space_group_name_H-M   'P 1'
#
loop_
_entity.id
_entity.type
_entity.pdbx_description
1 polymer ?
#
loop_
_entity_poly.entity_id
_entity_poly.type
_entity_poly.pdbx_seq_one_letter_code
_entity_poly.pdbx_strand_id
1 'polypeptide(L)'
;MKRPLAYITASWGIDPTENTEIAAKYSRKVFDAGYNPICPILMLSTFIDDGIPQEHKDRQDIELDYLRRSNVLVVCGSRIDEAVKNDIAIAERYRIPATTLSGILTVKSHGQKSLTR
;
A
#
# COMPACT_ATOMS: atom_id res chain seq x y z
N MET A 1 17.87 -0.75 12.37
CA MET A 1 17.52 0.29 11.41
C MET A 1 16.02 0.34 11.18
N LYS A 2 15.45 1.52 11.23
CA LYS A 2 14.02 1.69 10.94
C LYS A 2 13.77 1.74 9.44
N ARG A 3 12.70 1.07 9.03
CA ARG A 3 12.21 1.15 7.66
C ARG A 3 11.02 2.10 7.61
N PRO A 4 10.96 3.02 6.65
CA PRO A 4 9.77 3.85 6.48
C PRO A 4 8.56 2.99 6.16
N LEU A 5 7.39 3.38 6.67
CA LEU A 5 6.14 2.68 6.41
C LEU A 5 5.60 3.07 5.05
N ALA A 6 5.33 2.09 4.21
CA ALA A 6 4.79 2.28 2.87
C ALA A 6 3.44 1.59 2.76
N TYR A 7 2.37 2.39 2.64
CA TYR A 7 1.02 1.89 2.50
C TYR A 7 0.76 1.55 1.03
N ILE A 8 0.38 0.31 0.78
CA ILE A 8 0.15 -0.18 -0.59
C ILE A 8 -1.33 -0.08 -0.92
N THR A 9 -1.66 0.58 -2.03
CA THR A 9 -2.99 0.61 -2.59
C THR A 9 -2.94 0.13 -4.04
N ALA A 10 -4.01 -0.52 -4.47
CA ALA A 10 -4.14 -1.01 -5.84
C ALA A 10 -5.62 -1.23 -6.16
N SER A 11 -5.92 -1.35 -7.45
CA SER A 11 -7.25 -1.72 -7.89
C SER A 11 -7.38 -3.23 -7.80
N TRP A 12 -8.01 -3.73 -6.74
CA TRP A 12 -8.17 -5.16 -6.50
C TRP A 12 -9.33 -5.73 -7.33
N GLY A 13 -9.17 -6.98 -7.75
CA GLY A 13 -10.22 -7.71 -8.44
C GLY A 13 -11.20 -8.38 -7.48
N ILE A 14 -12.07 -9.24 -8.01
CA ILE A 14 -13.08 -9.94 -7.21
C ILE A 14 -12.60 -11.28 -6.67
N ASP A 15 -11.53 -11.84 -7.19
CA ASP A 15 -11.00 -13.12 -6.72
C ASP A 15 -10.06 -12.92 -5.55
N PRO A 16 -10.45 -13.31 -4.31
CA PRO A 16 -9.60 -13.11 -3.13
C PRO A 16 -8.25 -13.81 -3.20
N THR A 17 -8.20 -15.00 -3.81
CA THR A 17 -6.94 -15.74 -3.93
C THR A 17 -5.96 -15.01 -4.83
N GLU A 18 -6.43 -14.56 -5.99
CA GLU A 18 -5.62 -13.78 -6.91
C GLU A 18 -5.15 -12.48 -6.28
N ASN A 19 -6.04 -11.78 -5.58
CA ASN A 19 -5.68 -10.54 -4.88
C ASN A 19 -4.57 -10.77 -3.87
N THR A 20 -4.65 -11.86 -3.11
CA THR A 20 -3.62 -12.20 -2.12
C THR A 20 -2.26 -12.44 -2.77
N GLU A 21 -2.24 -13.17 -3.88
CA GLU A 21 -1.00 -13.44 -4.62
C GLU A 21 -0.37 -12.16 -5.16
N ILE A 22 -1.19 -11.30 -5.75
CA ILE A 22 -0.72 -10.02 -6.31
C ILE A 22 -0.23 -9.11 -5.19
N ALA A 23 -0.98 -9.04 -4.09
CA ALA A 23 -0.61 -8.23 -2.92
C ALA A 23 0.73 -8.68 -2.33
N ALA A 24 0.97 -9.97 -2.27
CA ALA A 24 2.25 -10.52 -1.78
C ALA A 24 3.41 -10.11 -2.69
N LYS A 25 3.20 -10.11 -4.02
CA LYS A 25 4.23 -9.68 -4.96
C LYS A 25 4.55 -8.20 -4.82
N TYR A 26 3.53 -7.35 -4.70
CA TYR A 26 3.75 -5.92 -4.48
C TYR A 26 4.49 -5.67 -3.17
N SER A 27 4.05 -6.34 -2.11
CA SER A 27 4.67 -6.20 -0.79
C SER A 27 6.13 -6.63 -0.81
N ARG A 28 6.45 -7.71 -1.51
CA ARG A 28 7.84 -8.16 -1.65
C ARG A 28 8.71 -7.11 -2.33
N LYS A 29 8.21 -6.51 -3.41
CA LYS A 29 8.96 -5.47 -4.13
C LYS A 29 9.18 -4.23 -3.27
N VAL A 30 8.17 -3.82 -2.53
CA VAL A 30 8.26 -2.67 -1.61
C VAL A 30 9.25 -2.98 -0.48
N PHE A 31 9.20 -4.20 0.06
CA PHE A 31 10.15 -4.66 1.06
C PHE A 31 11.58 -4.63 0.54
N ASP A 32 11.81 -5.15 -0.66
CA ASP A 32 13.14 -5.16 -1.27
C ASP A 32 13.65 -3.75 -1.56
N ALA A 33 12.76 -2.79 -1.73
CA ALA A 33 13.13 -1.39 -1.91
C ALA A 33 13.52 -0.68 -0.59
N GLY A 34 13.46 -1.39 0.53
CA GLY A 34 13.92 -0.86 1.81
C GLY A 34 12.81 -0.33 2.72
N TYR A 35 11.56 -0.58 2.40
CA TYR A 35 10.42 -0.09 3.16
C TYR A 35 9.79 -1.19 4.01
N ASN A 36 8.96 -0.78 4.96
CA ASN A 36 8.10 -1.68 5.71
C ASN A 36 6.73 -1.64 5.03
N PRO A 37 6.35 -2.67 4.26
CA PRO A 37 5.10 -2.64 3.51
C PRO A 37 3.89 -2.83 4.41
N ILE A 38 2.90 -1.95 4.24
CA ILE A 38 1.60 -2.04 4.89
C ILE A 38 0.59 -2.34 3.78
N CYS A 39 0.13 -3.57 3.73
CA CYS A 39 -0.82 -4.00 2.69
C CYS A 39 -2.09 -4.54 3.37
N PRO A 40 -3.13 -3.71 3.50
CA PRO A 40 -4.34 -4.09 4.27
C PRO A 40 -5.00 -5.37 3.81
N ILE A 41 -4.99 -5.67 2.51
CA ILE A 41 -5.61 -6.89 2.00
C ILE A 41 -4.93 -8.14 2.55
N LEU A 42 -3.64 -8.08 2.85
CA LEU A 42 -2.92 -9.19 3.48
C LEU A 42 -3.11 -9.21 4.99
N MET A 43 -3.30 -8.05 5.60
CA MET A 43 -3.34 -7.93 7.06
C MET A 43 -4.72 -8.16 7.63
N LEU A 44 -5.77 -7.81 6.91
CA LEU A 44 -7.12 -7.77 7.45
C LEU A 44 -8.06 -8.85 6.89
N SER A 45 -7.82 -9.30 5.66
CA SER A 45 -8.78 -10.16 4.95
C SER A 45 -8.96 -11.55 5.56
N THR A 46 -8.04 -12.00 6.41
CA THR A 46 -8.14 -13.30 7.06
C THR A 46 -9.12 -13.31 8.23
N PHE A 47 -9.45 -12.15 8.80
CA PHE A 47 -10.31 -12.11 10.00
C PHE A 47 -11.45 -11.10 9.91
N ILE A 48 -11.48 -10.23 8.93
CA ILE A 48 -12.57 -9.27 8.73
C ILE A 48 -13.53 -9.80 7.68
N ASP A 49 -14.83 -9.80 8.00
CA ASP A 49 -15.90 -10.19 7.09
C ASP A 49 -16.57 -8.94 6.54
N ASP A 50 -16.22 -8.57 5.29
CA ASP A 50 -16.79 -7.40 4.62
C ASP A 50 -18.28 -7.54 4.31
N GLY A 51 -18.84 -8.74 4.41
CA GLY A 51 -20.28 -8.96 4.28
C GLY A 51 -21.07 -8.45 5.47
N ILE A 52 -20.40 -8.18 6.59
CA ILE A 52 -21.03 -7.60 7.79
C ILE A 52 -20.81 -6.10 7.74
N PRO A 53 -21.88 -5.27 7.64
CA PRO A 53 -21.73 -3.82 7.46
C PRO A 53 -20.84 -3.13 8.51
N GLN A 54 -20.95 -3.54 9.77
CA GLN A 54 -20.12 -2.94 10.83
C GLN A 54 -18.65 -3.29 10.65
N GLU A 55 -18.34 -4.54 10.28
CA GLU A 55 -16.96 -4.95 10.06
C GLU A 55 -16.35 -4.28 8.82
N HIS A 56 -17.16 -4.07 7.79
CA HIS A 56 -16.71 -3.33 6.61
C HIS A 56 -16.33 -1.90 6.98
N LYS A 57 -17.13 -1.26 7.81
CA LYS A 57 -16.82 0.09 8.31
C LYS A 57 -15.58 0.09 9.17
N ASP A 58 -15.45 -0.89 10.07
CA ASP A 58 -14.27 -1.02 10.92
C ASP A 58 -13.01 -1.19 10.07
N ARG A 59 -13.09 -1.95 8.98
CA ARG A 59 -11.99 -2.11 8.05
C ARG A 59 -11.57 -0.77 7.46
N GLN A 60 -12.51 0.04 7.03
CA GLN A 60 -12.21 1.36 6.47
C GLN A 60 -11.52 2.25 7.50
N ASP A 61 -11.97 2.21 8.75
CA ASP A 61 -11.37 2.99 9.83
C ASP A 61 -9.94 2.53 10.13
N ILE A 62 -9.69 1.22 10.11
CA ILE A 62 -8.37 0.65 10.31
C ILE A 62 -7.43 1.04 9.17
N GLU A 63 -7.91 0.95 7.93
CA GLU A 63 -7.11 1.34 6.76
C GLU A 63 -6.74 2.81 6.80
N LEU A 64 -7.67 3.67 7.19
CA LEU A 64 -7.39 5.09 7.35
C LEU A 64 -6.32 5.33 8.42
N ASP A 65 -6.41 4.61 9.55
CA ASP A 65 -5.41 4.71 10.61
C ASP A 65 -4.02 4.29 10.13
N TYR A 66 -3.93 3.20 9.38
CA TYR A 66 -2.66 2.76 8.81
C TYR A 66 -2.09 3.79 7.83
N LEU A 67 -2.93 4.32 6.95
CA LEU A 67 -2.48 5.30 5.96
C LEU A 67 -1.96 6.56 6.64
N ARG A 68 -2.69 7.08 7.62
CA ARG A 68 -2.28 8.27 8.36
C ARG A 68 -0.91 8.13 9.03
N ARG A 69 -0.55 6.93 9.43
CA ARG A 69 0.73 6.64 10.11
C ARG A 69 1.84 6.27 9.14
N SER A 70 1.53 6.15 7.87
CA SER A 70 2.51 5.76 6.86
C SER A 70 3.33 6.95 6.40
N ASN A 71 4.54 6.67 5.95
CA ASN A 71 5.46 7.69 5.44
C ASN A 71 5.27 7.96 3.96
N VAL A 72 4.72 6.98 3.24
CA VAL A 72 4.49 7.08 1.80
C VAL A 72 3.31 6.20 1.40
N LEU A 73 2.55 6.65 0.40
CA LEU A 73 1.53 5.84 -0.27
C LEU A 73 2.12 5.32 -1.57
N VAL A 74 2.08 4.01 -1.78
CA VAL A 74 2.57 3.38 -2.99
C VAL A 74 1.40 2.84 -3.80
N VAL A 75 1.17 3.41 -4.97
CA VAL A 75 0.12 2.98 -5.89
C VAL A 75 0.69 1.90 -6.78
N CYS A 76 0.15 0.70 -6.71
CA CYS A 76 0.61 -0.46 -7.45
C CYS A 76 -0.38 -0.82 -8.55
N GLY A 77 0.15 -1.36 -9.65
CA GLY A 77 -0.66 -1.71 -10.81
C GLY A 77 -0.95 -0.50 -11.69
N SER A 78 -1.57 -0.76 -12.84
CA SER A 78 -1.82 0.27 -13.85
C SER A 78 -3.21 0.90 -13.77
N ARG A 79 -4.14 0.27 -13.01
CA ARG A 79 -5.51 0.77 -12.90
C ARG A 79 -5.65 1.65 -11.67
N ILE A 80 -6.38 2.75 -11.85
CA ILE A 80 -6.69 3.66 -10.76
C ILE A 80 -8.21 3.76 -10.66
N ASP A 81 -8.78 2.98 -9.75
CA ASP A 81 -10.21 2.99 -9.50
C ASP A 81 -10.58 4.01 -8.41
N GLU A 82 -11.85 4.03 -8.01
CA GLU A 82 -12.32 4.98 -7.01
C GLU A 82 -11.67 4.76 -5.64
N ALA A 83 -11.40 3.51 -5.28
CA ALA A 83 -10.73 3.21 -4.01
C ALA A 83 -9.30 3.76 -3.99
N VAL A 84 -8.56 3.58 -5.08
CA VAL A 84 -7.21 4.12 -5.22
C VAL A 84 -7.24 5.65 -5.19
N LYS A 85 -8.16 6.26 -5.91
CA LYS A 85 -8.32 7.73 -5.91
C LYS A 85 -8.61 8.25 -4.52
N ASN A 86 -9.44 7.54 -3.76
CA ASN A 86 -9.77 7.92 -2.40
C ASN A 86 -8.53 7.88 -1.50
N ASP A 87 -7.71 6.85 -1.64
CA ASP A 87 -6.46 6.73 -0.87
C ASP A 87 -5.48 7.86 -1.22
N ILE A 88 -5.38 8.20 -2.50
CA ILE A 88 -4.54 9.32 -2.94
C ILE A 88 -5.03 10.64 -2.33
N ALA A 89 -6.34 10.87 -2.32
CA ALA A 89 -6.92 12.08 -1.74
C ALA A 89 -6.67 12.16 -0.22
N ILE A 90 -6.74 11.04 0.48
CA ILE A 90 -6.45 10.98 1.91
C ILE A 90 -4.97 11.28 2.16
N ALA A 91 -4.07 10.67 1.38
CA ALA A 91 -2.64 10.91 1.49
C ALA A 91 -2.33 12.40 1.30
N GLU A 92 -2.94 13.01 0.29
CA GLU A 92 -2.76 14.44 0.02
C GLU A 92 -3.22 15.28 1.20
N ARG A 93 -4.37 14.95 1.78
CA ARG A 93 -4.91 15.67 2.95
C ARG A 93 -3.96 15.63 4.14
N TYR A 94 -3.30 14.49 4.36
CA TYR A 94 -2.38 14.31 5.49
C TYR A 94 -0.93 14.57 5.11
N ARG A 95 -0.68 15.11 3.91
CA ARG A 95 0.65 15.46 3.41
C ARG A 95 1.59 14.27 3.37
N ILE A 96 1.04 13.12 2.98
CA ILE A 96 1.81 11.90 2.79
C ILE A 96 2.14 11.80 1.30
N PRO A 97 3.44 11.72 0.94
CA PRO A 97 3.79 11.60 -0.48
C PRO A 97 3.20 10.35 -1.09
N ALA A 98 2.67 10.47 -2.30
CA ALA A 98 2.15 9.35 -3.06
C ALA A 98 3.06 9.10 -4.25
N THR A 99 3.41 7.85 -4.48
CA THR A 99 4.24 7.45 -5.62
C THR A 99 3.71 6.15 -6.21
N THR A 100 4.30 5.71 -7.31
CA THR A 100 3.98 4.42 -7.91
C THR A 100 5.02 3.38 -7.49
N LEU A 101 4.69 2.11 -7.70
CA LEU A 101 5.67 1.06 -7.45
C LEU A 101 6.91 1.25 -8.31
N SER A 102 6.71 1.60 -9.58
CA SER A 102 7.80 1.91 -10.50
C SER A 102 8.66 3.06 -9.98
N GLY A 103 8.03 4.12 -9.47
CA GLY A 103 8.73 5.27 -8.91
C GLY A 103 9.60 4.92 -7.72
N ILE A 104 9.08 4.11 -6.80
CA ILE A 104 9.81 3.72 -5.60
C ILE A 104 11.03 2.84 -5.93
N LEU A 105 10.89 1.97 -6.92
CA LEU A 105 11.99 1.12 -7.38
C LEU A 105 13.08 1.95 -8.05
N THR A 106 12.71 2.98 -8.79
CA THR A 106 13.66 3.89 -9.43
C THR A 106 14.46 4.67 -8.39
N VAL A 107 13.80 5.19 -7.37
CA VAL A 107 14.47 5.92 -6.27
C VAL A 107 15.45 4.99 -5.55
N LYS A 108 15.04 3.76 -5.28
CA LYS A 108 15.90 2.75 -4.66
C LYS A 108 17.16 2.51 -5.49
N SER A 109 17.01 2.35 -6.79
CA SER A 109 18.15 2.12 -7.69
C SER A 109 19.12 3.31 -7.67
N HIS A 110 18.61 4.53 -7.73
CA HIS A 110 19.44 5.74 -7.65
C HIS A 110 20.11 5.88 -6.27
N GLY A 111 19.38 5.55 -5.21
CA GLY A 111 19.93 5.57 -3.86
C GLY A 111 21.07 4.60 -3.70
N GLN A 112 20.96 3.40 -4.28
CA GLN A 112 22.03 2.42 -4.24
C GLN A 112 23.27 2.91 -4.96
N LYS A 113 23.12 3.54 -6.11
CA LYS A 113 24.25 4.14 -6.84
C LYS A 113 24.93 5.20 -5.99
N SER A 114 24.18 6.03 -5.31
CA SER A 114 24.73 7.05 -4.42
C SER A 114 25.51 6.44 -3.26
N LEU A 115 25.04 5.33 -2.72
CA LEU A 115 25.63 4.69 -1.55
C LEU A 115 26.88 3.88 -1.86
N THR A 116 27.08 3.52 -3.11
CA THR A 116 28.21 2.67 -3.53
C THR A 116 29.45 3.46 -3.93
N ARG A 117 29.41 4.75 -3.81
CA ARG A 117 30.59 5.60 -4.09
C ARG A 117 31.80 5.21 -3.27
#